data_9722ffba123d7a2ebfed13c32eaa92b8
#
_entry.id   9722ffba123d7a2ebfed13c32eaa92b8
#
_cell.length_a   1.000
_cell.length_b   1.000
_cell.length_c   1.000
_cell.angle_alpha   90.00
_cell.angle_beta   90.00
_cell.angle_gamma   90.00
#
_symmetry.space_group_name_H-M   'P 1'
#
loop_
_entity.id
_entity.type
_entity.pdbx_description
1 polymer ?
#
loop_
_entity_poly.entity_id
_entity_poly.type
_entity_poly.pdbx_seq_one_letter_code
_entity_poly.pdbx_strand_id
1 'polypeptide(L)'
;MLTGELNPNHYPARRAAQVVLHHLNTRYGSPYWWGALRQVHKATAEALGDSGRKYSLEVTLQDQISGTKETCTAEVVFPGGPAGGPPQVTTSYEGKSEINTQAQEEALYNQYNTSQNLLSGHNLPDSYGHVAPGMEPFWHLGGVASSFVMLKESSENTLYNMAQVVSVTQLATENNQLRFNYDVLLHEMVSQEIIHWKLLASWSPQEGVKASQMELLPKCHHCEPPQEH
;
A
#
# COMPACT_ATOMS: atom_id res chain seq x y z
N MET A 1 -5.28 -28.03 8.71
CA MET A 1 -4.30 -27.17 8.03
C MET A 1 -4.65 -27.15 6.55
N LEU A 2 -4.84 -25.95 5.97
CA LEU A 2 -5.11 -25.82 4.54
C LEU A 2 -3.82 -26.11 3.77
N THR A 3 -3.78 -27.21 3.04
CA THR A 3 -2.70 -27.58 2.12
C THR A 3 -3.34 -28.08 0.83
N GLY A 4 -2.83 -27.61 -0.31
CA GLY A 4 -3.36 -27.93 -1.62
C GLY A 4 -4.13 -26.80 -2.27
N GLU A 5 -5.07 -27.13 -3.15
CA GLU A 5 -5.88 -26.15 -3.87
C GLU A 5 -6.84 -25.40 -2.93
N LEU A 6 -6.91 -24.09 -3.09
CA LEU A 6 -7.77 -23.21 -2.33
C LEU A 6 -8.85 -22.61 -3.23
N ASN A 7 -10.02 -22.35 -2.65
CA ASN A 7 -11.02 -21.53 -3.31
C ASN A 7 -10.49 -20.09 -3.42
N PRO A 8 -10.34 -19.53 -4.65
CA PRO A 8 -9.82 -18.18 -4.86
C PRO A 8 -10.60 -17.07 -4.17
N ASN A 9 -11.88 -17.30 -3.88
CA ASN A 9 -12.75 -16.34 -3.21
C ASN A 9 -12.70 -16.42 -1.68
N HIS A 10 -12.01 -17.42 -1.13
CA HIS A 10 -11.86 -17.60 0.30
C HIS A 10 -10.81 -16.64 0.89
N TYR A 11 -11.00 -16.31 2.16
CA TYR A 11 -10.14 -15.37 2.88
C TYR A 11 -8.65 -15.69 2.83
N PRO A 12 -8.17 -16.93 3.00
CA PRO A 12 -6.74 -17.22 2.92
C PRO A 12 -6.11 -16.82 1.60
N ALA A 13 -6.77 -17.12 0.47
CA ALA A 13 -6.30 -16.73 -0.85
C ALA A 13 -6.31 -15.21 -1.04
N ARG A 14 -7.37 -14.54 -0.59
CA ARG A 14 -7.50 -13.09 -0.69
C ARG A 14 -6.48 -12.34 0.17
N ARG A 15 -6.19 -12.83 1.37
CA ARG A 15 -5.17 -12.26 2.26
C ARG A 15 -3.78 -12.36 1.63
N ALA A 16 -3.41 -13.52 1.10
CA ALA A 16 -2.16 -13.70 0.39
C ALA A 16 -2.06 -12.81 -0.86
N ALA A 17 -3.16 -12.71 -1.64
CA ALA A 17 -3.20 -11.83 -2.82
C ALA A 17 -3.07 -10.34 -2.45
N GLN A 18 -3.63 -9.92 -1.31
CA GLN A 18 -3.46 -8.54 -0.83
C GLN A 18 -2.00 -8.22 -0.46
N VAL A 19 -1.27 -9.21 0.05
CA VAL A 19 0.18 -9.08 0.30
C VAL A 19 0.94 -8.89 -1.01
N VAL A 20 0.57 -9.61 -2.08
CA VAL A 20 1.14 -9.39 -3.43
C VAL A 20 0.91 -7.96 -3.89
N LEU A 21 -0.32 -7.45 -3.71
CA LEU A 21 -0.64 -6.07 -4.04
C LEU A 21 0.25 -5.07 -3.30
N HIS A 22 0.39 -5.22 -1.98
CA HIS A 22 1.26 -4.33 -1.19
C HIS A 22 2.69 -4.38 -1.67
N HIS A 23 3.22 -5.56 -1.96
CA HIS A 23 4.57 -5.71 -2.51
C HIS A 23 4.73 -4.95 -3.84
N LEU A 24 3.78 -5.11 -4.76
CA LEU A 24 3.85 -4.45 -6.06
C LEU A 24 3.72 -2.92 -5.95
N ASN A 25 2.87 -2.43 -5.07
CA ASN A 25 2.78 -1.00 -4.78
C ASN A 25 4.08 -0.44 -4.20
N THR A 26 4.77 -1.17 -3.33
CA THR A 26 6.09 -0.71 -2.83
C THR A 26 7.15 -0.68 -3.93
N ARG A 27 7.04 -1.54 -4.93
CA ARG A 27 8.06 -1.73 -5.96
C ARG A 27 7.84 -0.84 -7.19
N TYR A 28 6.60 -0.67 -7.60
CA TYR A 28 6.22 0.03 -8.84
C TYR A 28 5.34 1.26 -8.61
N GLY A 29 4.86 1.47 -7.40
CA GLY A 29 3.98 2.58 -7.06
C GLY A 29 4.62 3.94 -7.27
N SER A 30 3.80 4.91 -7.72
CA SER A 30 4.17 6.29 -7.93
C SER A 30 2.94 7.19 -7.73
N PRO A 31 3.06 8.52 -7.81
CA PRO A 31 1.89 9.39 -7.83
C PRO A 31 0.92 9.10 -9.00
N TYR A 32 1.37 8.37 -10.03
CA TYR A 32 0.61 8.06 -11.24
C TYR A 32 0.43 6.57 -11.51
N TRP A 33 0.84 5.71 -10.60
CA TRP A 33 0.55 4.29 -10.61
C TRP A 33 0.26 3.78 -9.20
N TRP A 34 -0.94 3.28 -8.99
CA TRP A 34 -1.38 2.74 -7.70
C TRP A 34 -2.32 1.55 -7.93
N GLY A 35 -1.82 0.35 -7.65
CA GLY A 35 -2.53 -0.89 -7.91
C GLY A 35 -3.61 -1.21 -6.89
N ALA A 36 -4.64 -1.88 -7.36
CA ALA A 36 -5.69 -2.52 -6.56
C ALA A 36 -5.86 -3.98 -6.99
N LEU A 37 -6.19 -4.86 -6.05
CA LEU A 37 -6.53 -6.24 -6.33
C LEU A 37 -7.94 -6.32 -6.92
N ARG A 38 -8.08 -6.94 -8.10
CA ARG A 38 -9.37 -7.12 -8.77
C ARG A 38 -9.91 -8.53 -8.62
N GLN A 39 -9.06 -9.53 -8.85
CA GLN A 39 -9.50 -10.92 -8.84
C GLN A 39 -8.34 -11.86 -8.49
N VAL A 40 -8.66 -12.92 -7.77
CA VAL A 40 -7.80 -14.10 -7.60
C VAL A 40 -8.39 -15.19 -8.48
N HIS A 41 -7.59 -15.71 -9.41
CA HIS A 41 -8.03 -16.76 -10.36
C HIS A 41 -7.75 -18.15 -9.83
N LYS A 42 -6.54 -18.32 -9.26
CA LYS A 42 -6.07 -19.58 -8.71
C LYS A 42 -5.29 -19.32 -7.43
N ALA A 43 -5.39 -20.25 -6.51
CA ALA A 43 -4.62 -20.24 -5.28
C ALA A 43 -4.34 -21.68 -4.81
N THR A 44 -3.10 -21.89 -4.37
CA THR A 44 -2.70 -23.12 -3.66
C THR A 44 -1.93 -22.72 -2.41
N ALA A 45 -1.96 -23.59 -1.39
CA ALA A 45 -1.18 -23.44 -0.18
C ALA A 45 -0.33 -24.67 0.09
N GLU A 46 0.89 -24.47 0.56
CA GLU A 46 1.84 -25.51 0.92
C GLU A 46 2.45 -25.21 2.29
N ALA A 47 2.40 -26.18 3.20
CA ALA A 47 3.09 -26.08 4.47
C ALA A 47 4.58 -26.36 4.29
N LEU A 48 5.43 -25.45 4.78
CA LEU A 48 6.90 -25.58 4.74
C LEU A 48 7.48 -26.03 6.09
N GLY A 49 6.70 -26.74 6.88
CA GLY A 49 7.09 -27.15 8.23
C GLY A 49 7.32 -25.92 9.12
N ASP A 50 8.44 -25.93 9.84
CA ASP A 50 8.82 -24.84 10.73
C ASP A 50 9.15 -23.53 9.98
N SER A 51 9.37 -23.60 8.66
CA SER A 51 9.65 -22.43 7.82
C SER A 51 8.41 -21.60 7.45
N GLY A 52 7.22 -22.08 7.83
CA GLY A 52 5.97 -21.36 7.60
C GLY A 52 5.09 -21.94 6.51
N ARG A 53 4.45 -21.07 5.74
CA ARG A 53 3.53 -21.46 4.67
C ARG A 53 3.74 -20.64 3.41
N LYS A 54 3.66 -21.31 2.27
CA LYS A 54 3.72 -20.71 0.94
C LYS A 54 2.36 -20.75 0.26
N TYR A 55 1.99 -19.63 -0.34
CA TYR A 55 0.83 -19.50 -1.23
C TYR A 55 1.31 -19.25 -2.65
N SER A 56 0.78 -19.99 -3.61
CA SER A 56 1.00 -19.73 -5.04
C SER A 56 -0.30 -19.26 -5.65
N LEU A 57 -0.26 -18.11 -6.36
CA LEU A 57 -1.42 -17.34 -6.77
C LEU A 57 -1.33 -16.95 -8.25
N GLU A 58 -2.49 -16.86 -8.89
CA GLU A 58 -2.70 -16.13 -10.15
C GLU A 58 -3.71 -15.03 -9.87
N VAL A 59 -3.31 -13.78 -10.06
CA VAL A 59 -4.11 -12.61 -9.70
C VAL A 59 -4.20 -11.61 -10.84
N THR A 60 -5.33 -10.90 -10.92
CA THR A 60 -5.48 -9.69 -11.74
C THR A 60 -5.44 -8.46 -10.85
N LEU A 61 -4.55 -7.56 -11.19
CA LEU A 61 -4.41 -6.23 -10.60
C LEU A 61 -4.96 -5.18 -11.55
N GLN A 62 -5.36 -4.06 -11.00
CA GLN A 62 -5.78 -2.90 -11.76
C GLN A 62 -5.08 -1.65 -11.23
N ASP A 63 -4.44 -0.90 -12.11
CA ASP A 63 -4.05 0.47 -11.78
C ASP A 63 -5.29 1.32 -11.58
N GLN A 64 -5.44 1.91 -10.40
CA GLN A 64 -6.62 2.70 -10.04
C GLN A 64 -6.70 4.03 -10.79
N ILE A 65 -5.60 4.49 -11.37
CA ILE A 65 -5.49 5.78 -12.06
C ILE A 65 -5.85 5.62 -13.53
N SER A 66 -5.21 4.68 -14.22
CA SER A 66 -5.45 4.43 -15.66
C SER A 66 -6.58 3.45 -15.93
N GLY A 67 -6.93 2.61 -14.95
CA GLY A 67 -7.87 1.52 -15.12
C GLY A 67 -7.31 0.28 -15.83
N THR A 68 -6.04 0.31 -16.23
CA THR A 68 -5.37 -0.82 -16.89
C THR A 68 -5.31 -2.04 -15.98
N LYS A 69 -5.64 -3.21 -16.53
CA LYS A 69 -5.63 -4.48 -15.81
C LYS A 69 -4.52 -5.37 -16.32
N GLU A 70 -3.84 -6.03 -15.38
CA GLU A 70 -2.78 -6.99 -15.69
C GLU A 70 -2.92 -8.23 -14.81
N THR A 71 -2.63 -9.39 -15.38
CA THR A 71 -2.64 -10.67 -14.67
C THR A 71 -1.23 -11.17 -14.48
N CYS A 72 -0.90 -11.58 -13.28
CA CYS A 72 0.41 -12.14 -12.95
C CYS A 72 0.30 -13.35 -12.03
N THR A 73 1.37 -14.12 -11.97
CA THR A 73 1.57 -15.15 -10.97
C THR A 73 2.44 -14.63 -9.84
N ALA A 74 2.21 -15.13 -8.63
CA ALA A 74 2.98 -14.74 -7.47
C ALA A 74 3.09 -15.87 -6.45
N GLU A 75 4.16 -15.86 -5.69
CA GLU A 75 4.33 -16.70 -4.50
C GLU A 75 4.50 -15.80 -3.27
N VAL A 76 3.80 -16.15 -2.20
CA VAL A 76 3.90 -15.48 -0.91
C VAL A 76 4.30 -16.49 0.14
N VAL A 77 5.40 -16.25 0.82
CA VAL A 77 5.83 -17.05 1.98
C VAL A 77 5.60 -16.25 3.25
N PHE A 78 4.75 -16.78 4.11
CA PHE A 78 4.61 -16.29 5.49
C PHE A 78 5.56 -17.07 6.38
N PRO A 79 6.57 -16.42 6.97
CA PRO A 79 7.55 -17.11 7.80
C PRO A 79 6.92 -17.76 9.03
N GLY A 80 7.38 -18.95 9.36
CA GLY A 80 6.96 -19.68 10.57
C GLY A 80 7.81 -19.37 11.79
N GLY A 81 7.41 -19.97 12.91
CA GLY A 81 8.14 -19.90 14.18
C GLY A 81 7.85 -18.63 15.00
N PRO A 82 8.36 -18.58 16.24
CA PRO A 82 8.09 -17.51 17.20
C PRO A 82 8.71 -16.17 16.80
N ALA A 83 9.75 -16.19 15.94
CA ALA A 83 10.39 -14.96 15.46
C ALA A 83 9.58 -14.26 14.38
N GLY A 84 8.71 -15.00 13.65
CA GLY A 84 7.90 -14.46 12.58
C GLY A 84 8.70 -13.56 11.63
N GLY A 85 8.03 -12.72 10.91
CA GLY A 85 8.66 -11.72 10.06
C GLY A 85 7.71 -11.28 8.96
N PRO A 86 8.08 -10.25 8.21
CA PRO A 86 7.28 -9.82 7.07
C PRO A 86 7.22 -10.93 6.01
N PRO A 87 6.10 -11.02 5.28
CA PRO A 87 5.98 -11.98 4.19
C PRO A 87 6.98 -11.69 3.07
N GLN A 88 7.42 -12.75 2.42
CA GLN A 88 8.31 -12.68 1.25
C GLN A 88 7.48 -12.93 -0.01
N VAL A 89 7.64 -12.08 -1.01
CA VAL A 89 6.86 -12.13 -2.25
C VAL A 89 7.79 -12.26 -3.45
N THR A 90 7.46 -13.22 -4.33
CA THR A 90 8.05 -13.36 -5.65
C THR A 90 6.93 -13.26 -6.68
N THR A 91 7.14 -12.56 -7.77
CA THR A 91 6.09 -12.31 -8.78
C THR A 91 6.66 -12.31 -10.19
N SER A 92 5.83 -12.72 -11.16
CA SER A 92 6.11 -12.59 -12.59
C SER A 92 5.83 -11.19 -13.14
N TYR A 93 5.28 -10.29 -12.33
CA TYR A 93 5.02 -8.92 -12.76
C TYR A 93 6.32 -8.15 -12.97
N GLU A 94 6.48 -7.55 -14.15
CA GLU A 94 7.72 -6.85 -14.54
C GLU A 94 7.59 -5.34 -14.57
N GLY A 95 6.46 -4.80 -14.10
CA GLY A 95 6.23 -3.34 -14.09
C GLY A 95 6.04 -2.73 -15.49
N LYS A 96 5.73 -3.51 -16.48
CA LYS A 96 5.47 -3.05 -17.84
C LYS A 96 4.03 -2.54 -17.93
N SER A 97 3.84 -1.26 -17.66
CA SER A 97 2.61 -0.59 -18.03
C SER A 97 2.70 -0.14 -19.50
N GLU A 98 1.65 -0.39 -20.28
CA GLU A 98 1.52 0.20 -21.63
C GLU A 98 1.43 1.73 -21.57
N ILE A 99 1.13 2.29 -20.41
CA ILE A 99 0.99 3.72 -20.17
C ILE A 99 2.30 4.25 -19.59
N ASN A 100 2.96 5.10 -20.37
CA ASN A 100 4.15 5.81 -19.92
C ASN A 100 3.74 7.04 -19.10
N THR A 101 4.07 7.04 -17.80
CA THR A 101 3.79 8.15 -16.87
C THR A 101 4.99 9.07 -16.66
N GLN A 102 6.11 8.85 -17.33
CA GLN A 102 7.36 9.57 -17.12
C GLN A 102 7.22 11.08 -17.24
N ALA A 103 6.54 11.56 -18.28
CA ALA A 103 6.34 13.00 -18.48
C ALA A 103 5.52 13.65 -17.36
N GLN A 104 4.50 12.95 -16.88
CA GLN A 104 3.66 13.40 -15.75
C GLN A 104 4.45 13.43 -14.44
N GLU A 105 5.25 12.41 -14.19
CA GLU A 105 6.08 12.31 -13.00
C GLU A 105 7.16 13.40 -12.97
N GLU A 106 7.83 13.65 -14.09
CA GLU A 106 8.82 14.72 -14.22
C GLU A 106 8.19 16.10 -14.04
N ALA A 107 7.01 16.33 -14.62
CA ALA A 107 6.29 17.60 -14.45
C ALA A 107 5.91 17.85 -12.99
N LEU A 108 5.38 16.85 -12.29
CA LEU A 108 5.04 16.94 -10.87
C LEU A 108 6.28 17.20 -10.02
N TYR A 109 7.35 16.44 -10.26
CA TYR A 109 8.61 16.59 -9.54
C TYR A 109 9.17 18.01 -9.70
N ASN A 110 9.25 18.51 -10.92
CA ASN A 110 9.77 19.84 -11.21
C ASN A 110 8.92 20.95 -10.57
N GLN A 111 7.60 20.79 -10.59
CA GLN A 111 6.69 21.76 -9.98
C GLN A 111 6.95 21.91 -8.46
N TYR A 112 7.11 20.80 -7.74
CA TYR A 112 7.24 20.82 -6.28
C TYR A 112 8.69 20.91 -5.80
N ASN A 113 9.66 20.49 -6.60
CA ASN A 113 11.07 20.62 -6.26
C ASN A 113 11.55 22.07 -6.24
N THR A 114 10.97 22.93 -7.08
CA THR A 114 11.31 24.34 -7.19
C THR A 114 10.36 25.26 -6.43
N SER A 115 9.27 24.73 -5.86
CA SER A 115 8.28 25.51 -5.13
C SER A 115 8.86 26.07 -3.82
N GLN A 116 8.65 27.36 -3.59
CA GLN A 116 8.93 27.98 -2.29
C GLN A 116 7.82 27.74 -1.27
N ASN A 117 6.60 27.46 -1.75
CA ASN A 117 5.45 27.12 -0.92
C ASN A 117 5.33 25.59 -0.82
N LEU A 118 5.60 25.06 0.37
CA LEU A 118 5.52 23.64 0.63
C LEU A 118 4.06 23.19 0.67
N LEU A 119 3.79 22.04 0.04
CA LEU A 119 2.45 21.43 0.00
C LEU A 119 1.98 21.04 1.41
N SER A 120 0.71 21.27 1.67
CA SER A 120 0.00 20.74 2.84
C SER A 120 -1.42 20.35 2.45
N GLY A 121 -1.92 19.23 2.98
CA GLY A 121 -3.27 18.74 2.72
C GLY A 121 -3.79 17.88 3.85
N HIS A 122 -5.12 17.73 3.91
CA HIS A 122 -5.82 16.98 4.94
C HIS A 122 -7.00 16.20 4.36
N ASN A 123 -7.38 15.09 5.02
CA ASN A 123 -8.57 14.31 4.72
C ASN A 123 -8.67 13.90 3.25
N LEU A 124 -7.76 13.04 2.82
CA LEU A 124 -7.72 12.49 1.47
C LEU A 124 -8.08 11.00 1.48
N PRO A 125 -9.30 10.59 1.05
CA PRO A 125 -10.43 11.44 0.66
C PRO A 125 -11.14 12.10 1.87
N ASP A 126 -12.01 13.05 1.57
CA ASP A 126 -12.88 13.65 2.58
C ASP A 126 -14.02 12.69 3.01
N SER A 127 -14.91 13.14 3.91
CA SER A 127 -16.02 12.32 4.39
C SER A 127 -17.05 11.93 3.31
N TYR A 128 -17.01 12.57 2.16
CA TYR A 128 -17.86 12.27 0.99
C TYR A 128 -17.13 11.40 -0.05
N GLY A 129 -15.89 11.03 0.20
CA GLY A 129 -15.06 10.25 -0.71
C GLY A 129 -14.40 11.07 -1.82
N HIS A 130 -14.33 12.38 -1.70
CA HIS A 130 -13.74 13.25 -2.71
C HIS A 130 -12.30 13.64 -2.37
N VAL A 131 -11.49 13.75 -3.42
CA VAL A 131 -10.13 14.30 -3.37
C VAL A 131 -10.05 15.46 -4.36
N ALA A 132 -9.54 16.62 -3.91
CA ALA A 132 -9.33 17.74 -4.82
C ALA A 132 -8.34 17.36 -5.93
N PRO A 133 -8.57 17.76 -7.20
CA PRO A 133 -7.74 17.33 -8.34
C PRO A 133 -6.25 17.57 -8.16
N GLY A 134 -5.87 18.70 -7.58
CA GLY A 134 -4.47 19.02 -7.28
C GLY A 134 -3.84 18.15 -6.16
N MET A 135 -4.64 17.44 -5.37
CA MET A 135 -4.20 16.58 -4.29
C MET A 135 -4.22 15.09 -4.65
N GLU A 136 -4.80 14.71 -5.78
CA GLU A 136 -4.86 13.31 -6.21
C GLU A 136 -3.50 12.62 -6.27
N PRO A 137 -2.44 13.19 -6.87
CA PRO A 137 -1.13 12.54 -6.90
C PRO A 137 -0.55 12.29 -5.51
N PHE A 138 -0.85 13.14 -4.54
CA PHE A 138 -0.36 13.01 -3.16
C PHE A 138 -1.19 12.01 -2.36
N TRP A 139 -2.47 11.86 -2.66
CA TRP A 139 -3.29 10.77 -2.15
C TRP A 139 -2.79 9.41 -2.66
N HIS A 140 -2.51 9.28 -3.96
CA HIS A 140 -1.92 8.07 -4.54
C HIS A 140 -0.57 7.75 -3.90
N LEU A 141 0.30 8.75 -3.75
CA LEU A 141 1.60 8.59 -3.10
C LEU A 141 1.44 8.13 -1.63
N GLY A 142 0.46 8.65 -0.91
CA GLY A 142 0.13 8.20 0.44
C GLY A 142 -0.28 6.74 0.50
N GLY A 143 -1.08 6.29 -0.47
CA GLY A 143 -1.46 4.88 -0.61
C GLY A 143 -0.28 3.97 -0.91
N VAL A 144 0.60 4.39 -1.81
CA VAL A 144 1.85 3.68 -2.12
C VAL A 144 2.77 3.62 -0.91
N ALA A 145 3.00 4.74 -0.23
CA ALA A 145 3.83 4.79 0.97
C ALA A 145 3.27 3.94 2.10
N SER A 146 1.95 3.90 2.29
CA SER A 146 1.28 3.03 3.26
C SER A 146 1.51 1.55 2.98
N SER A 147 1.73 1.16 1.73
CA SER A 147 1.99 -0.23 1.37
C SER A 147 3.27 -0.77 2.00
N PHE A 148 4.25 0.06 2.31
CA PHE A 148 5.46 -0.34 3.05
C PHE A 148 5.13 -0.81 4.46
N VAL A 149 4.25 -0.11 5.15
CA VAL A 149 3.75 -0.51 6.47
C VAL A 149 2.89 -1.75 6.35
N MET A 150 1.90 -1.75 5.45
CA MET A 150 0.96 -2.84 5.28
C MET A 150 1.66 -4.14 4.89
N LEU A 151 2.70 -4.08 4.05
CA LEU A 151 3.50 -5.26 3.71
C LEU A 151 4.26 -5.78 4.93
N LYS A 152 4.91 -4.90 5.68
CA LYS A 152 5.70 -5.25 6.87
C LYS A 152 4.86 -5.88 7.97
N GLU A 153 3.66 -5.34 8.21
CA GLU A 153 2.75 -5.78 9.28
C GLU A 153 1.85 -6.96 8.88
N SER A 154 1.86 -7.35 7.58
CA SER A 154 1.00 -8.43 7.09
C SER A 154 1.40 -9.80 7.59
N SER A 155 0.39 -10.61 7.87
CA SER A 155 0.49 -12.03 8.23
C SER A 155 -0.61 -12.82 7.52
N GLU A 156 -0.66 -14.14 7.72
CA GLU A 156 -1.76 -14.98 7.21
C GLU A 156 -3.14 -14.58 7.76
N ASN A 157 -3.17 -13.86 8.87
CA ASN A 157 -4.39 -13.51 9.60
C ASN A 157 -4.82 -12.06 9.43
N THR A 158 -4.12 -11.27 8.61
CA THR A 158 -4.41 -9.85 8.41
C THR A 158 -4.85 -9.54 6.99
N LEU A 159 -5.62 -8.46 6.85
CA LEU A 159 -6.04 -7.91 5.56
C LEU A 159 -6.09 -6.38 5.67
N TYR A 160 -5.00 -5.72 5.21
CA TYR A 160 -4.85 -4.29 5.33
C TYR A 160 -5.26 -3.52 4.08
N ASN A 161 -5.91 -2.38 4.28
CA ASN A 161 -6.12 -1.34 3.28
C ASN A 161 -5.85 0.04 3.89
N MET A 162 -5.44 1.00 3.07
CA MET A 162 -5.42 2.39 3.49
C MET A 162 -6.85 2.95 3.46
N ALA A 163 -7.32 3.45 4.59
CA ALA A 163 -8.64 4.08 4.69
C ALA A 163 -8.58 5.57 4.30
N GLN A 164 -7.57 6.31 4.78
CA GLN A 164 -7.46 7.74 4.56
C GLN A 164 -6.02 8.24 4.77
N VAL A 165 -5.63 9.26 4.02
CA VAL A 165 -4.55 10.16 4.40
C VAL A 165 -5.14 11.25 5.29
N VAL A 166 -4.81 11.24 6.57
CA VAL A 166 -5.28 12.26 7.53
C VAL A 166 -4.64 13.60 7.22
N SER A 167 -3.33 13.59 7.02
CA SER A 167 -2.56 14.76 6.61
C SER A 167 -1.33 14.38 5.79
N VAL A 168 -0.93 15.29 4.93
CA VAL A 168 0.33 15.27 4.21
C VAL A 168 0.98 16.63 4.28
N THR A 169 2.26 16.68 4.58
CA THR A 169 3.05 17.91 4.64
C THR A 169 4.37 17.70 3.92
N GLN A 170 4.64 18.52 2.92
CA GLN A 170 5.90 18.49 2.22
C GLN A 170 7.02 19.06 3.10
N LEU A 171 8.16 18.41 3.06
CA LEU A 171 9.41 18.85 3.68
C LEU A 171 10.36 19.40 2.61
N ALA A 172 11.48 19.99 3.05
CA ALA A 172 12.53 20.37 2.13
C ALA A 172 13.05 19.16 1.33
N THR A 173 13.30 19.39 0.04
CA THR A 173 13.92 18.40 -0.85
C THR A 173 15.30 18.03 -0.33
N GLU A 174 15.62 16.75 -0.32
CA GLU A 174 16.90 16.22 0.13
C GLU A 174 17.33 15.08 -0.81
N ASN A 175 18.61 15.05 -1.18
CA ASN A 175 19.17 14.06 -2.10
C ASN A 175 18.40 13.92 -3.42
N ASN A 176 17.93 15.05 -3.95
CA ASN A 176 17.11 15.13 -5.16
C ASN A 176 15.78 14.34 -5.07
N GLN A 177 15.24 14.19 -3.87
CA GLN A 177 13.95 13.57 -3.65
C GLN A 177 12.98 14.53 -2.95
N LEU A 178 11.74 14.55 -3.41
CA LEU A 178 10.65 15.18 -2.67
C LEU A 178 10.39 14.35 -1.42
N ARG A 179 10.10 15.03 -0.31
CA ARG A 179 9.87 14.39 0.98
C ARG A 179 8.58 14.88 1.60
N PHE A 180 7.84 13.95 2.19
CA PHE A 180 6.53 14.22 2.79
C PHE A 180 6.37 13.49 4.10
N ASN A 181 5.87 14.19 5.12
CA ASN A 181 5.30 13.54 6.29
C ASN A 181 3.85 13.18 6.00
N TYR A 182 3.50 11.92 6.20
CA TYR A 182 2.14 11.40 6.09
C TYR A 182 1.64 10.92 7.44
N ASP A 183 0.42 11.33 7.78
CA ASP A 183 -0.40 10.67 8.77
C ASP A 183 -1.48 9.88 8.03
N VAL A 184 -1.54 8.56 8.23
CA VAL A 184 -2.46 7.69 7.51
C VAL A 184 -3.27 6.84 8.47
N LEU A 185 -4.51 6.55 8.09
CA LEU A 185 -5.34 5.55 8.73
C LEU A 185 -5.33 4.28 7.88
N LEU A 186 -4.93 3.18 8.49
CA LEU A 186 -5.01 1.85 7.91
C LEU A 186 -6.20 1.10 8.52
N HIS A 187 -6.92 0.38 7.69
CA HIS A 187 -7.98 -0.51 8.12
C HIS A 187 -7.47 -1.95 8.08
N GLU A 188 -7.39 -2.59 9.25
CA GLU A 188 -7.19 -4.03 9.34
C GLU A 188 -8.57 -4.69 9.34
N MET A 189 -8.91 -5.31 8.21
CA MET A 189 -10.29 -5.73 7.93
C MET A 189 -10.71 -6.99 8.70
N VAL A 190 -9.77 -7.77 9.20
CA VAL A 190 -10.09 -8.99 9.97
C VAL A 190 -10.50 -8.62 11.40
N SER A 191 -9.73 -7.77 12.06
CA SER A 191 -10.03 -7.25 13.41
C SER A 191 -11.01 -6.08 13.39
N GLN A 192 -11.26 -5.48 12.23
CA GLN A 192 -12.05 -4.26 12.06
C GLN A 192 -11.43 -3.04 12.77
N GLU A 193 -10.13 -3.06 12.97
CA GLU A 193 -9.43 -1.95 13.61
C GLU A 193 -9.00 -0.88 12.61
N ILE A 194 -9.15 0.38 13.00
CA ILE A 194 -8.53 1.52 12.36
C ILE A 194 -7.26 1.86 13.10
N ILE A 195 -6.14 1.85 12.40
CA ILE A 195 -4.80 1.98 12.97
C ILE A 195 -4.13 3.20 12.36
N HIS A 196 -3.61 4.07 13.23
CA HIS A 196 -3.01 5.33 12.83
C HIS A 196 -1.49 5.19 12.77
N TRP A 197 -0.93 5.45 11.58
CA TRP A 197 0.51 5.45 11.35
C TRP A 197 1.00 6.80 10.87
N LYS A 198 2.21 7.15 11.31
CA LYS A 198 2.97 8.27 10.79
C LYS A 198 4.17 7.73 10.02
N LEU A 199 4.47 8.32 8.88
CA LEU A 199 5.60 7.88 8.06
C LEU A 199 6.18 9.03 7.24
N LEU A 200 7.47 8.91 6.89
CA LEU A 200 8.16 9.77 5.95
C LEU A 200 8.23 9.05 4.60
N ALA A 201 7.63 9.66 3.58
CA ALA A 201 7.76 9.22 2.20
C ALA A 201 8.77 10.09 1.46
N SER A 202 9.61 9.49 0.66
CA SER A 202 10.47 10.18 -0.30
C SER A 202 10.19 9.65 -1.70
N TRP A 203 10.25 10.53 -2.68
CA TRP A 203 9.98 10.17 -4.06
C TRP A 203 10.74 11.05 -5.05
N SER A 204 11.22 10.42 -6.11
CA SER A 204 11.63 11.05 -7.36
C SER A 204 11.29 10.13 -8.53
N PRO A 205 11.17 10.65 -9.76
CA PRO A 205 10.92 9.80 -10.93
C PRO A 205 11.99 8.72 -11.14
N GLN A 206 13.23 8.99 -10.77
CA GLN A 206 14.36 8.08 -10.95
C GLN A 206 14.45 7.00 -9.85
N GLU A 207 14.16 7.37 -8.61
CA GLU A 207 14.36 6.51 -7.44
C GLU A 207 13.09 5.77 -7.00
N GLY A 208 11.93 6.22 -7.48
CA GLY A 208 10.64 5.72 -7.03
C GLY A 208 10.30 6.15 -5.60
N VAL A 209 9.35 5.45 -4.99
CA VAL A 209 8.87 5.74 -3.64
C VAL A 209 9.64 4.93 -2.62
N LYS A 210 10.01 5.57 -1.53
CA LYS A 210 10.56 4.94 -0.32
C LYS A 210 9.80 5.46 0.90
N ALA A 211 9.59 4.61 1.88
CA ALA A 211 9.02 5.00 3.16
C ALA A 211 9.98 4.65 4.30
N SER A 212 10.08 5.55 5.25
CA SER A 212 10.93 5.42 6.43
C SER A 212 10.26 6.06 7.65
N GLN A 213 10.90 5.97 8.80
CA GLN A 213 10.38 6.56 10.05
C GLN A 213 8.91 6.18 10.30
N MET A 214 8.57 4.91 10.07
CA MET A 214 7.22 4.40 10.26
C MET A 214 6.96 4.21 11.75
N GLU A 215 6.00 4.99 12.26
CA GLU A 215 5.64 5.05 13.67
C GLU A 215 4.17 4.75 13.86
N LEU A 216 3.89 3.74 14.67
CA LEU A 216 2.53 3.44 15.12
C LEU A 216 2.13 4.46 16.18
N LEU A 217 1.06 5.21 15.93
CA LEU A 217 0.56 6.17 16.90
C LEU A 217 -0.40 5.49 17.88
N PRO A 218 -0.41 5.92 19.15
CA PRO A 218 -1.32 5.36 20.15
C PRO A 218 -2.78 5.61 19.78
N LYS A 219 -3.66 4.67 20.13
CA LYS A 219 -5.11 4.88 20.01
C LYS A 219 -5.51 6.10 20.83
N CYS A 220 -6.31 6.98 20.25
CA CYS A 220 -6.87 8.12 20.96
C CYS A 220 -7.95 7.64 21.94
N HIS A 221 -7.60 7.55 23.25
CA HIS A 221 -8.55 7.15 24.29
C HIS A 221 -9.64 8.19 24.57
N HIS A 222 -9.53 9.40 23.98
CA HIS A 222 -10.47 10.51 24.17
C HIS A 222 -11.31 10.80 22.93
N CYS A 223 -11.23 9.97 21.89
CA CYS A 223 -12.01 10.11 20.66
C CYS A 223 -13.27 9.22 20.68
N GLU A 224 -13.81 8.88 21.86
CA GLU A 224 -15.16 8.34 21.93
C GLU A 224 -16.16 9.41 21.49
N PRO A 225 -17.11 9.09 20.57
CA PRO A 225 -18.15 10.04 20.25
C PRO A 225 -18.94 10.37 21.50
N PRO A 226 -19.44 11.62 21.63
CA PRO A 226 -20.26 12.00 22.79
C PRO A 226 -21.43 11.02 22.92
N GLN A 227 -21.55 10.38 24.07
CA GLN A 227 -22.71 9.58 24.36
C GLN A 227 -23.93 10.49 24.35
N GLU A 228 -24.83 10.30 23.41
CA GLU A 228 -26.13 10.94 23.42
C GLU A 228 -26.90 10.46 24.68
N HIS A 229 -27.22 11.38 25.56
CA HIS A 229 -28.10 11.19 26.72
C HIS A 229 -29.54 11.55 26.35
#